data_47ef31e9a88f3341060322103e96d40f
#
_entry.id   47ef31e9a88f3341060322103e96d40f
#
_cell.length_a   1.000
_cell.length_b   1.000
_cell.length_c   1.000
_cell.angle_alpha   90.00
_cell.angle_beta   90.00
_cell.angle_gamma   90.00
#
_symmetry.space_group_name_H-M   'P 1'
#
loop_
_entity.id
_entity.type
_entity.pdbx_description
1 polymer ?
#
loop_
_entity_poly.entity_id
_entity_poly.type
_entity_poly.pdbx_seq_one_letter_code
_entity_poly.pdbx_strand_id
1 'polypeptide(L)'
;MEISSKFVGMSLKTLASTITWRQTMNYAAATGDNQPLYFDDERPEGIIAPPMFAVAVTWPISERILDFIEAADFPQEIIFTQVHYTEDLSFYRPIRPGDHLLIRGKVSAILPHRSGTLVVLR
;
A
#
# COMPACT_ATOMS: atom_id res chain seq x y z
N MET A 1 -15.60 16.35 2.90
CA MET A 1 -14.95 16.37 4.23
C MET A 1 -13.60 17.08 4.10
N GLU A 2 -13.32 17.89 5.07
CA GLU A 2 -12.03 18.58 5.14
C GLU A 2 -11.19 17.99 6.27
N ILE A 3 -9.94 17.65 5.95
CA ILE A 3 -9.00 17.11 6.92
C ILE A 3 -7.95 18.17 7.21
N SER A 4 -7.69 18.43 8.49
CA SER A 4 -6.77 19.47 8.91
C SER A 4 -5.33 19.20 8.48
N SER A 5 -4.66 20.24 8.01
CA SER A 5 -3.22 20.18 7.66
C SER A 5 -2.30 19.93 8.86
N LYS A 6 -2.81 20.01 10.09
CA LYS A 6 -2.02 19.72 11.29
C LYS A 6 -1.48 18.29 11.33
N PHE A 7 -2.09 17.38 10.60
CA PHE A 7 -1.65 15.99 10.53
C PHE A 7 -0.49 15.75 9.56
N VAL A 8 -0.09 16.74 8.77
CA VAL A 8 1.07 16.63 7.86
C VAL A 8 2.34 16.40 8.67
N GLY A 9 3.15 15.45 8.23
CA GLY A 9 4.38 15.05 8.92
C GLY A 9 4.19 13.96 9.96
N MET A 10 2.95 13.58 10.27
CA MET A 10 2.67 12.51 11.22
C MET A 10 3.10 11.16 10.68
N SER A 11 3.85 10.41 11.48
CA SER A 11 4.25 9.04 11.15
C SER A 11 3.11 8.07 11.41
N LEU A 12 2.99 7.07 10.53
CA LEU A 12 2.09 5.95 10.72
C LEU A 12 2.80 4.84 11.49
N LYS A 13 2.03 3.98 12.17
CA LYS A 13 2.58 2.77 12.78
C LYS A 13 3.17 1.87 11.68
N THR A 14 4.26 1.19 12.02
CA THR A 14 4.91 0.26 11.11
C THR A 14 4.08 -1.01 10.97
N LEU A 15 3.95 -1.49 9.74
CA LEU A 15 3.33 -2.77 9.41
C LEU A 15 4.41 -3.76 8.99
N ALA A 16 4.47 -4.92 9.64
CA ALA A 16 5.32 -6.02 9.22
C ALA A 16 4.51 -7.00 8.37
N SER A 17 5.06 -7.44 7.25
CA SER A 17 4.39 -8.36 6.33
C SER A 17 5.40 -9.37 5.78
N THR A 18 5.01 -10.64 5.77
CA THR A 18 5.76 -11.72 5.11
C THR A 18 5.02 -12.08 3.82
N ILE A 19 5.73 -12.04 2.72
CA ILE A 19 5.18 -12.28 1.39
C ILE A 19 5.23 -13.77 1.08
N THR A 20 4.10 -14.33 0.68
CA THR A 20 4.01 -15.74 0.28
C THR A 20 3.86 -15.87 -1.23
N TRP A 21 4.32 -17.02 -1.79
CA TRP A 21 4.13 -17.32 -3.21
C TRP A 21 2.64 -17.39 -3.59
N ARG A 22 1.80 -17.84 -2.67
CA ARG A 22 0.35 -17.90 -2.90
C ARG A 22 -0.23 -16.52 -3.12
N GLN A 23 0.18 -15.53 -2.32
CA GLN A 23 -0.28 -14.15 -2.47
C GLN A 23 0.13 -13.56 -3.82
N THR A 24 1.39 -13.74 -4.20
CA THR A 24 1.90 -13.15 -5.44
C THR A 24 1.30 -13.80 -6.68
N MET A 25 1.16 -15.13 -6.67
CA MET A 25 0.54 -15.86 -7.78
C MET A 25 -0.96 -15.56 -7.88
N ASN A 26 -1.67 -15.50 -6.77
CA ASN A 26 -3.08 -15.16 -6.76
C ASN A 26 -3.33 -13.76 -7.32
N TYR A 27 -2.45 -12.82 -6.96
CA TYR A 27 -2.57 -11.46 -7.49
C TYR A 27 -2.37 -11.43 -9.01
N ALA A 28 -1.33 -12.09 -9.51
CA ALA A 28 -1.07 -12.19 -10.95
C ALA A 28 -2.22 -12.86 -11.69
N ALA A 29 -2.74 -13.95 -11.15
CA ALA A 29 -3.88 -14.66 -11.72
C ALA A 29 -5.14 -13.77 -11.76
N ALA A 30 -5.41 -13.04 -10.68
CA ALA A 30 -6.57 -12.16 -10.58
C ALA A 30 -6.54 -11.02 -11.59
N THR A 31 -5.35 -10.55 -11.95
CA THR A 31 -5.17 -9.50 -12.97
C THR A 31 -5.01 -10.04 -14.39
N GLY A 32 -5.05 -11.37 -14.55
CA GLY A 32 -4.91 -12.02 -15.88
C GLY A 32 -3.50 -11.99 -16.44
N ASP A 33 -2.50 -11.78 -15.60
CA ASP A 33 -1.10 -11.69 -16.04
C ASP A 33 -0.43 -13.07 -15.91
N ASN A 34 -0.25 -13.75 -17.04
CA ASN A 34 0.23 -15.14 -17.11
C ASN A 34 1.74 -15.25 -17.33
N GLN A 35 2.51 -14.22 -17.17
CA GLN A 35 3.95 -14.28 -17.45
C GLN A 35 4.65 -15.33 -16.58
N PRO A 36 5.56 -16.14 -17.15
CA PRO A 36 6.34 -17.12 -16.39
C PRO A 36 7.11 -16.51 -15.22
N LEU A 37 7.46 -15.26 -15.34
CA LEU A 37 8.11 -14.43 -14.33
C LEU A 37 7.38 -14.48 -12.96
N TYR A 38 6.05 -14.67 -12.97
CA TYR A 38 5.22 -14.71 -11.76
C TYR A 38 4.81 -16.11 -11.33
N PHE A 39 4.98 -17.13 -12.20
CA PHE A 39 4.44 -18.46 -11.96
C PHE A 39 5.45 -19.58 -12.06
N ASP A 40 6.54 -19.42 -12.83
CA ASP A 40 7.52 -20.47 -13.05
C ASP A 40 8.61 -20.42 -11.96
N ASP A 41 8.43 -21.22 -10.92
CA ASP A 41 9.35 -21.31 -9.79
C ASP A 41 10.62 -22.12 -10.10
N GLU A 42 10.69 -22.77 -11.26
CA GLU A 42 11.91 -23.46 -11.74
C GLU A 42 12.90 -22.51 -12.40
N ARG A 43 12.53 -21.25 -12.63
CA ARG A 43 13.46 -20.25 -13.17
C ARG A 43 14.64 -20.04 -12.20
N PRO A 44 15.86 -19.83 -12.72
CA PRO A 44 17.05 -19.67 -11.87
C PRO A 44 16.92 -18.57 -10.81
N GLU A 45 16.26 -17.46 -11.16
CA GLU A 45 16.03 -16.34 -10.24
C GLU A 45 14.79 -16.52 -9.36
N GLY A 46 14.03 -17.62 -9.58
CA GLY A 46 12.74 -17.81 -8.95
C GLY A 46 11.66 -16.87 -9.50
N ILE A 47 10.54 -16.82 -8.81
CA ILE A 47 9.44 -15.94 -9.20
C ILE A 47 9.53 -14.61 -8.46
N ILE A 48 8.93 -13.59 -9.05
CA ILE A 48 8.76 -12.27 -8.44
C ILE A 48 7.27 -11.93 -8.38
N ALA A 49 6.93 -10.94 -7.56
CA ALA A 49 5.59 -10.38 -7.56
C ALA A 49 5.41 -9.41 -8.73
N PRO A 50 4.20 -9.32 -9.32
CA PRO A 50 3.89 -8.22 -10.22
C PRO A 50 4.13 -6.87 -9.52
N PRO A 51 4.61 -5.84 -10.21
CA PRO A 51 4.89 -4.54 -9.57
C PRO A 51 3.70 -3.97 -8.80
N MET A 52 2.49 -4.05 -9.36
CA MET A 52 1.29 -3.52 -8.71
C MET A 52 0.87 -4.31 -7.46
N PHE A 53 1.48 -5.47 -7.19
CA PHE A 53 1.29 -6.17 -5.92
C PHE A 53 1.68 -5.31 -4.71
N ALA A 54 2.56 -4.33 -4.88
CA ALA A 54 2.91 -3.38 -3.83
C ALA A 54 1.69 -2.64 -3.27
N VAL A 55 0.67 -2.41 -4.10
CA VAL A 55 -0.60 -1.81 -3.64
C VAL A 55 -1.29 -2.72 -2.63
N ALA A 56 -1.32 -4.02 -2.88
CA ALA A 56 -1.89 -5.00 -1.94
C ALA A 56 -1.08 -5.07 -0.64
N VAL A 57 0.24 -4.89 -0.71
CA VAL A 57 1.12 -4.88 0.47
C VAL A 57 0.83 -3.68 1.39
N THR A 58 0.59 -2.52 0.81
CA THR A 58 0.34 -1.28 1.57
C THR A 58 -1.15 -1.07 1.90
N TRP A 59 -2.04 -1.77 1.23
CA TRP A 59 -3.48 -1.58 1.38
C TRP A 59 -3.99 -1.71 2.81
N PRO A 60 -3.50 -2.64 3.66
CA PRO A 60 -3.97 -2.74 5.05
C PRO A 60 -3.83 -1.44 5.84
N ILE A 61 -2.83 -0.62 5.52
CA ILE A 61 -2.64 0.69 6.16
C ILE A 61 -3.77 1.64 5.75
N SER A 62 -4.07 1.72 4.47
CA SER A 62 -5.15 2.58 3.97
C SER A 62 -6.52 2.10 4.43
N GLU A 63 -6.75 0.80 4.37
CA GLU A 63 -8.03 0.19 4.77
C GLU A 63 -8.33 0.43 6.24
N ARG A 64 -7.32 0.37 7.09
CA ARG A 64 -7.44 0.54 8.54
C ARG A 64 -6.64 1.74 9.03
N ILE A 65 -6.72 2.84 8.32
CA ILE A 65 -5.89 4.03 8.60
C ILE A 65 -6.00 4.50 10.06
N LEU A 66 -7.15 4.34 10.69
CA LEU A 66 -7.35 4.73 12.08
C LEU A 66 -6.54 3.88 13.06
N ASP A 67 -6.16 2.65 12.67
CA ASP A 67 -5.29 1.80 13.46
C ASP A 67 -3.81 2.19 13.35
N PHE A 68 -3.46 2.91 12.29
CA PHE A 68 -2.07 3.27 11.98
C PHE A 68 -1.73 4.73 12.28
N ILE A 69 -2.73 5.61 12.35
CA ILE A 69 -2.51 7.01 12.66
C ILE A 69 -2.71 7.25 14.17
N GLU A 70 -1.70 7.81 14.83
CA GLU A 70 -1.74 8.06 16.29
C GLU A 70 -2.30 9.45 16.57
N ALA A 71 -3.56 9.68 16.23
CA ALA A 71 -4.24 10.94 16.49
C ALA A 71 -5.70 10.66 16.80
N ALA A 72 -6.10 10.87 18.06
CA ALA A 72 -7.46 10.61 18.52
C ALA A 72 -8.50 11.49 17.82
N ASP A 73 -8.09 12.64 17.34
CA ASP A 73 -8.95 13.61 16.65
C ASP A 73 -8.89 13.52 15.12
N PHE A 74 -8.25 12.48 14.58
CA PHE A 74 -8.31 12.22 13.14
C PHE A 74 -9.73 11.81 12.75
N PRO A 75 -10.28 12.35 11.65
CA PRO A 75 -11.68 12.11 11.29
C PRO A 75 -11.98 10.63 11.06
N GLN A 76 -12.89 10.06 11.83
CA GLN A 76 -13.24 8.64 11.73
C GLN A 76 -14.07 8.34 10.47
N GLU A 77 -14.76 9.33 9.95
CA GLU A 77 -15.58 9.20 8.74
C GLU A 77 -14.77 8.84 7.49
N ILE A 78 -13.46 9.03 7.54
CA ILE A 78 -12.58 8.72 6.40
C ILE A 78 -12.71 7.26 5.94
N ILE A 79 -12.99 6.33 6.84
CA ILE A 79 -13.16 4.91 6.52
C ILE A 79 -14.27 4.71 5.48
N PHE A 80 -15.33 5.51 5.54
CA PHE A 80 -16.49 5.39 4.67
C PHE A 80 -16.41 6.25 3.41
N THR A 81 -15.49 7.19 3.37
CA THR A 81 -15.46 8.22 2.33
C THR A 81 -14.16 8.22 1.52
N GLN A 82 -13.16 7.48 1.96
CA GLN A 82 -11.87 7.43 1.26
C GLN A 82 -11.97 6.69 -0.06
N VAL A 83 -11.25 7.18 -1.04
CA VAL A 83 -11.07 6.55 -2.34
C VAL A 83 -9.58 6.53 -2.66
N HIS A 84 -9.07 5.39 -3.09
CA HIS A 84 -7.71 5.30 -3.62
C HIS A 84 -7.68 6.04 -4.97
N TYR A 85 -6.90 7.11 -5.03
CA TYR A 85 -6.92 8.02 -6.16
C TYR A 85 -5.71 7.84 -7.08
N THR A 86 -4.51 7.88 -6.52
CA THR A 86 -3.28 7.68 -7.28
C THR A 86 -2.30 6.84 -6.48
N GLU A 87 -1.43 6.15 -7.21
CA GLU A 87 -0.31 5.39 -6.63
C GLU A 87 0.93 5.70 -7.45
N ASP A 88 2.01 6.09 -6.77
CA ASP A 88 3.30 6.36 -7.40
C ASP A 88 4.33 5.43 -6.75
N LEU A 89 4.90 4.52 -7.53
CA LEU A 89 5.76 3.45 -7.06
C LEU A 89 7.15 3.56 -7.68
N SER A 90 8.17 3.42 -6.83
CA SER A 90 9.56 3.28 -7.27
C SER A 90 10.16 2.04 -6.62
N PHE A 91 10.72 1.16 -7.44
CA PHE A 91 11.31 -0.11 -6.98
C PHE A 91 12.82 -0.07 -7.11
N TYR A 92 13.51 -0.45 -6.04
CA TYR A 92 14.95 -0.71 -6.05
C TYR A 92 15.26 -2.18 -6.32
N ARG A 93 14.33 -3.06 -6.02
CA ARG A 93 14.32 -4.46 -6.39
C ARG A 93 12.88 -4.99 -6.44
N PRO A 94 12.62 -6.10 -7.14
CA PRO A 94 11.30 -6.75 -7.11
C PRO A 94 10.95 -7.26 -5.71
N ILE A 95 9.65 -7.29 -5.41
CA ILE A 95 9.13 -8.02 -4.26
C ILE A 95 9.09 -9.50 -4.63
N ARG A 96 9.56 -10.35 -3.72
CA ARG A 96 9.66 -11.80 -3.94
C ARG A 96 8.93 -12.57 -2.87
N PRO A 97 8.38 -13.75 -3.17
CA PRO A 97 7.94 -14.69 -2.13
C PRO A 97 9.07 -14.96 -1.13
N GLY A 98 8.73 -15.00 0.14
CA GLY A 98 9.68 -15.15 1.24
C GLY A 98 10.23 -13.85 1.80
N ASP A 99 9.97 -12.72 1.16
CA ASP A 99 10.39 -11.42 1.67
C ASP A 99 9.68 -11.09 2.98
N HIS A 100 10.46 -10.57 3.93
CA HIS A 100 9.95 -9.97 5.16
C HIS A 100 10.04 -8.46 5.02
N LEU A 101 8.90 -7.81 4.92
CA LEU A 101 8.82 -6.38 4.66
C LEU A 101 8.40 -5.61 5.91
N LEU A 102 9.04 -4.48 6.12
CA LEU A 102 8.58 -3.45 7.04
C LEU A 102 8.05 -2.30 6.22
N ILE A 103 6.77 -2.00 6.39
CA ILE A 103 6.11 -0.89 5.71
C ILE A 103 6.03 0.27 6.69
N ARG A 104 6.68 1.35 6.35
CA ARG A 104 6.68 2.59 7.11
C ARG A 104 6.07 3.68 6.28
N GLY A 105 5.32 4.56 6.92
CA GLY A 105 4.69 5.64 6.20
C GLY A 105 4.50 6.87 7.07
N LYS A 106 4.23 7.97 6.39
CA LYS A 106 3.87 9.24 7.01
C LYS A 106 2.88 9.98 6.13
N VAL A 107 2.15 10.89 6.74
CA VAL A 107 1.31 11.83 6.02
C VAL A 107 2.24 12.91 5.45
N SER A 108 2.45 12.90 4.13
CA SER A 108 3.38 13.84 3.50
C SER A 108 2.70 15.11 3.03
N ALA A 109 1.41 15.07 2.70
CA ALA A 109 0.66 16.25 2.31
C ALA A 109 -0.83 16.07 2.59
N ILE A 110 -1.52 17.17 2.86
CA ILE A 110 -2.97 17.27 2.92
C ILE A 110 -3.34 18.51 2.11
N LEU A 111 -4.02 18.31 0.99
CA LEU A 111 -4.31 19.36 0.03
C LEU A 111 -5.80 19.46 -0.24
N PRO A 112 -6.33 20.68 -0.44
CA PRO A 112 -7.71 20.84 -0.89
C PRO A 112 -7.86 20.18 -2.27
N HIS A 113 -9.01 19.56 -2.48
CA HIS A 113 -9.38 18.98 -3.76
C HIS A 113 -10.84 19.31 -4.05
N ARG A 114 -11.20 19.43 -5.32
CA ARG A 114 -12.58 19.77 -5.70
C ARG A 114 -13.64 18.81 -5.16
N SER A 115 -13.26 17.55 -4.90
CA SER A 115 -14.16 16.53 -4.34
C SER A 115 -13.96 16.30 -2.85
N GLY A 116 -13.14 17.08 -2.16
CA GLY A 116 -12.91 16.94 -0.73
C GLY A 116 -11.47 17.27 -0.36
N THR A 117 -10.74 16.27 0.16
CA THR A 117 -9.36 16.44 0.59
C THR A 117 -8.48 15.34 -0.02
N LEU A 118 -7.36 15.75 -0.59
CA LEU A 118 -6.32 14.83 -1.04
C LEU A 118 -5.33 14.61 0.11
N VAL A 119 -5.26 13.39 0.60
CA VAL A 119 -4.28 12.98 1.61
C VAL A 119 -3.21 12.15 0.92
N VAL A 120 -1.96 12.58 1.04
CA VAL A 120 -0.81 11.88 0.45
C VAL A 120 -0.06 11.16 1.56
N LEU A 121 0.02 9.85 1.47
CA LEU A 121 0.84 9.00 2.33
C LEU A 121 2.11 8.61 1.56
N ARG A 122 3.24 8.66 2.24
CA ARG A 122 4.50 8.25 1.65
C ARG A 122 5.19 7.20 2.51
#